data_ff06c7d4fe9ac3413b61e5e3a55094fa
#
_entry.id   ff06c7d4fe9ac3413b61e5e3a55094fa
#
_cell.length_a   1.000
_cell.length_b   1.000
_cell.length_c   1.000
_cell.angle_alpha   90.00
_cell.angle_beta   90.00
_cell.angle_gamma   90.00
#
_symmetry.space_group_name_H-M   'P 1'
#
loop_
_entity.id
_entity.type
_entity.pdbx_description
1 polymer ?
#
loop_
_entity_poly.entity_id
_entity_poly.type
_entity_poly.pdbx_seq_one_letter_code
_entity_poly.pdbx_strand_id
1 'polypeptide(L)'
;MQQSTLRDWSFGIGLGLCLLCWSLFSGVNAQGQEIPLEDKLAQVAEESTLEITTLGRTSGKPRTKPIWFVYEQGHLYIQSGKEGKTHWYRNLQKNAQLRLKIAHLALTGKAKFIEDRVETVRVHTLFSSKYTFARFAGLLGSSIGQGKVVEVELLTEAEQE
;
A
#
# COMPACT_ATOMS: atom_id res chain seq x y z
N MET A 1 61.59 40.82 -20.37
CA MET A 1 61.24 40.84 -18.95
C MET A 1 59.74 41.03 -18.83
N GLN A 2 59.02 39.98 -18.58
CA GLN A 2 57.82 39.95 -17.71
C GLN A 2 57.27 38.55 -17.69
N GLN A 3 57.29 37.93 -16.56
CA GLN A 3 56.78 36.61 -16.29
C GLN A 3 55.28 36.69 -16.13
N SER A 4 54.55 35.86 -16.87
CA SER A 4 53.11 35.62 -16.69
C SER A 4 52.90 34.38 -15.83
N THR A 5 52.39 34.61 -14.65
CA THR A 5 51.97 33.55 -13.69
C THR A 5 50.73 32.82 -14.19
N LEU A 6 50.86 31.53 -14.40
CA LEU A 6 49.74 30.60 -14.61
C LEU A 6 49.02 30.41 -13.25
N ARG A 7 47.73 30.71 -13.24
CA ARG A 7 46.85 30.40 -12.08
C ARG A 7 46.24 29.03 -12.33
N ASP A 8 46.64 28.10 -11.48
CA ASP A 8 46.01 26.78 -11.38
C ASP A 8 44.56 26.89 -10.97
N TRP A 9 43.70 26.43 -11.84
CA TRP A 9 42.30 26.16 -11.52
C TRP A 9 42.13 24.65 -11.23
N SER A 10 42.26 24.30 -9.97
CA SER A 10 41.85 23.00 -9.50
C SER A 10 40.32 22.93 -9.46
N PHE A 11 39.74 22.25 -10.44
CA PHE A 11 38.35 21.84 -10.40
C PHE A 11 38.19 20.71 -9.38
N GLY A 12 37.76 21.07 -8.17
CA GLY A 12 37.19 20.14 -7.22
C GLY A 12 35.79 19.78 -7.66
N ILE A 13 35.62 18.73 -8.50
CA ILE A 13 34.33 18.18 -8.77
C ILE A 13 33.96 17.30 -7.56
N GLY A 14 33.06 17.86 -6.75
CA GLY A 14 32.58 17.22 -5.53
C GLY A 14 31.84 15.90 -5.83
N LEU A 15 32.33 14.86 -5.20
CA LEU A 15 31.61 13.58 -4.98
C LEU A 15 30.42 13.81 -4.01
N GLY A 16 29.39 14.53 -4.46
CA GLY A 16 28.24 14.87 -3.61
C GLY A 16 26.90 14.28 -4.04
N LEU A 17 26.85 13.56 -5.17
CA LEU A 17 25.55 13.19 -5.75
C LEU A 17 25.15 11.71 -5.61
N CYS A 18 25.89 10.89 -4.88
CA CYS A 18 25.62 9.45 -4.82
C CYS A 18 24.96 8.97 -3.51
N LEU A 19 24.87 9.83 -2.47
CA LEU A 19 24.28 9.41 -1.19
C LEU A 19 22.76 9.56 -1.10
N LEU A 20 22.15 10.37 -1.97
CA LEU A 20 20.69 10.58 -1.96
C LEU A 20 19.89 9.44 -2.63
N CYS A 21 20.53 8.63 -3.47
CA CYS A 21 19.84 7.51 -4.14
C CYS A 21 19.75 6.23 -3.29
N TRP A 22 20.55 6.08 -2.24
CA TRP A 22 20.55 4.85 -1.43
C TRP A 22 19.52 4.88 -0.31
N SER A 23 19.14 6.07 0.16
CA SER A 23 18.17 6.21 1.26
C SER A 23 16.75 5.80 0.89
N LEU A 24 16.40 5.78 -0.40
CA LEU A 24 15.08 5.37 -0.87
C LEU A 24 14.84 3.84 -0.82
N PHE A 25 15.93 3.06 -0.68
CA PHE A 25 15.84 1.58 -0.67
C PHE A 25 15.88 0.98 0.74
N SER A 26 16.24 1.76 1.75
CA SER A 26 16.51 1.25 3.11
C SER A 26 15.38 1.51 4.11
N GLY A 27 14.28 2.14 3.72
CA GLY A 27 13.17 2.47 4.63
C GLY A 27 13.55 3.47 5.73
N VAL A 28 14.67 4.19 5.59
CA VAL A 28 15.15 5.23 6.51
C VAL A 28 15.24 6.59 5.80
N ASN A 29 14.99 7.67 6.53
CA ASN A 29 15.17 9.03 6.01
C ASN A 29 16.68 9.41 5.96
N ALA A 30 16.99 10.59 5.39
CA ALA A 30 18.35 11.09 5.29
C ALA A 30 19.06 11.31 6.65
N GLN A 31 18.33 11.30 7.76
CA GLN A 31 18.83 11.39 9.14
C GLN A 31 18.99 10.01 9.81
N GLY A 32 18.77 8.90 9.09
CA GLY A 32 18.89 7.55 9.65
C GLY A 32 17.71 7.13 10.54
N GLN A 33 16.61 7.89 10.52
CA GLN A 33 15.37 7.53 11.23
C GLN A 33 14.52 6.60 10.36
N GLU A 34 13.90 5.60 10.96
CA GLU A 34 12.90 4.78 10.26
C GLU A 34 11.73 5.66 9.80
N ILE A 35 11.33 5.48 8.56
CA ILE A 35 10.15 6.14 8.01
C ILE A 35 8.92 5.51 8.68
N PRO A 36 8.05 6.32 9.31
CA PRO A 36 6.81 5.82 9.90
C PRO A 36 5.97 5.02 8.90
N LEU A 37 5.25 4.02 9.39
CA LEU A 37 4.43 3.16 8.54
C LEU A 37 3.38 3.96 7.75
N GLU A 38 2.80 5.01 8.37
CA GLU A 38 1.85 5.91 7.70
C GLU A 38 2.45 6.60 6.49
N ASP A 39 3.70 7.08 6.59
CA ASP A 39 4.41 7.73 5.48
C ASP A 39 4.74 6.71 4.38
N LYS A 40 5.13 5.48 4.74
CA LYS A 40 5.33 4.38 3.78
C LYS A 40 4.03 4.06 3.03
N LEU A 41 2.91 4.02 3.73
CA LEU A 41 1.59 3.78 3.14
C LEU A 41 1.12 4.94 2.26
N ALA A 42 1.35 6.17 2.69
CA ALA A 42 1.00 7.36 1.90
C ALA A 42 1.73 7.37 0.54
N GLN A 43 2.99 6.92 0.48
CA GLN A 43 3.76 6.83 -0.77
C GLN A 43 3.18 5.84 -1.78
N VAL A 44 2.50 4.80 -1.33
CA VAL A 44 1.90 3.76 -2.18
C VAL A 44 0.36 3.87 -2.25
N ALA A 45 -0.22 4.92 -1.67
CA ALA A 45 -1.68 5.11 -1.61
C ALA A 45 -2.33 5.25 -2.98
N GLU A 46 -1.61 5.79 -3.97
CA GLU A 46 -2.09 5.99 -5.34
C GLU A 46 -1.99 4.74 -6.23
N GLU A 47 -1.35 3.67 -5.74
CA GLU A 47 -1.31 2.41 -6.49
C GLU A 47 -2.73 1.90 -6.76
N SER A 48 -2.94 1.36 -7.94
CA SER A 48 -4.27 0.92 -8.38
C SER A 48 -4.73 -0.38 -7.73
N THR A 49 -3.80 -1.24 -7.32
CA THR A 49 -4.10 -2.53 -6.69
C THR A 49 -3.05 -2.89 -5.65
N LEU A 50 -3.46 -3.72 -4.70
CA LEU A 50 -2.54 -4.46 -3.84
C LEU A 50 -2.70 -5.97 -4.09
N GLU A 51 -1.69 -6.74 -3.75
CA GLU A 51 -1.79 -8.20 -3.66
C GLU A 51 -2.18 -8.60 -2.23
N ILE A 52 -3.33 -9.27 -2.08
CA ILE A 52 -3.72 -9.89 -0.81
C ILE A 52 -3.39 -11.37 -0.83
N THR A 53 -2.75 -11.85 0.22
CA THR A 53 -2.52 -13.29 0.47
C THR A 53 -3.31 -13.74 1.67
N THR A 54 -4.19 -14.73 1.48
CA THR A 54 -5.03 -15.34 2.53
C THR A 54 -4.81 -16.84 2.57
N LEU A 55 -5.04 -17.49 3.72
CA LEU A 55 -5.05 -18.94 3.81
C LEU A 55 -6.37 -19.50 3.30
N GLY A 56 -6.30 -20.44 2.37
CA GLY A 56 -7.49 -21.09 1.83
C GLY A 56 -8.27 -21.83 2.93
N ARG A 57 -9.53 -21.45 3.15
CA ARG A 57 -10.38 -21.94 4.25
C ARG A 57 -10.55 -23.47 4.29
N THR A 58 -10.37 -24.14 3.15
CA THR A 58 -10.46 -25.61 3.03
C THR A 58 -9.09 -26.25 2.93
N SER A 59 -8.17 -25.66 2.15
CA SER A 59 -6.87 -26.26 1.85
C SER A 59 -5.76 -25.86 2.81
N GLY A 60 -5.93 -24.79 3.60
CA GLY A 60 -4.86 -24.19 4.41
C GLY A 60 -3.71 -23.56 3.60
N LYS A 61 -3.73 -23.69 2.28
CA LYS A 61 -2.66 -23.18 1.42
C LYS A 61 -2.80 -21.68 1.17
N PRO A 62 -1.69 -20.91 1.11
CA PRO A 62 -1.74 -19.49 0.78
C PRO A 62 -2.29 -19.28 -0.63
N ARG A 63 -3.09 -18.22 -0.78
CA ARG A 63 -3.72 -17.81 -2.03
C ARG A 63 -3.56 -16.30 -2.19
N THR A 64 -2.87 -15.88 -3.25
CA THR A 64 -2.64 -14.48 -3.56
C THR A 64 -3.53 -14.01 -4.70
N LYS A 65 -4.05 -12.78 -4.59
CA LYS A 65 -4.89 -12.13 -5.59
C LYS A 65 -4.66 -10.63 -5.59
N PRO A 66 -4.62 -9.98 -6.77
CA PRO A 66 -4.72 -8.53 -6.85
C PRO A 66 -6.14 -8.09 -6.51
N ILE A 67 -6.26 -7.07 -5.69
CA ILE A 67 -7.54 -6.43 -5.32
C ILE A 67 -7.38 -4.92 -5.23
N TRP A 68 -8.48 -4.21 -5.29
CA TRP A 68 -8.53 -2.78 -5.09
C TRP A 68 -8.51 -2.42 -3.62
N PHE A 69 -7.92 -1.27 -3.32
CA PHE A 69 -7.81 -0.75 -1.96
C PHE A 69 -7.92 0.77 -1.95
N VAL A 70 -8.27 1.30 -0.81
CA VAL A 70 -8.13 2.72 -0.50
C VAL A 70 -7.38 2.87 0.81
N TYR A 71 -6.57 3.91 0.91
CA TYR A 71 -5.87 4.31 2.12
C TYR A 71 -6.25 5.74 2.45
N GLU A 72 -6.69 5.99 3.67
CA GLU A 72 -7.07 7.31 4.15
C GLU A 72 -6.82 7.42 5.65
N GLN A 73 -6.10 8.45 6.06
CA GLN A 73 -5.90 8.82 7.47
C GLN A 73 -5.42 7.65 8.36
N GLY A 74 -4.45 6.87 7.89
CA GLY A 74 -3.93 5.72 8.63
C GLY A 74 -4.71 4.42 8.45
N HIS A 75 -5.87 4.45 7.79
CA HIS A 75 -6.75 3.30 7.59
C HIS A 75 -6.64 2.73 6.17
N LEU A 76 -6.42 1.42 6.09
CA LEU A 76 -6.39 0.68 4.83
C LEU A 76 -7.66 -0.13 4.67
N TYR A 77 -8.41 0.14 3.60
CA TYR A 77 -9.66 -0.56 3.30
C TYR A 77 -9.55 -1.37 2.01
N ILE A 78 -10.14 -2.55 2.03
CA ILE A 78 -10.32 -3.43 0.87
C ILE A 78 -11.80 -3.77 0.72
N GLN A 79 -12.22 -4.07 -0.50
CA GLN A 79 -13.63 -4.33 -0.80
C GLN A 79 -13.82 -5.64 -1.52
N SER A 80 -14.75 -6.47 -1.02
CA SER A 80 -15.18 -7.69 -1.69
C SER A 80 -16.43 -7.44 -2.52
N GLY A 81 -16.31 -7.54 -3.83
CA GLY A 81 -17.47 -7.61 -4.71
C GLY A 81 -18.33 -8.87 -4.48
N LYS A 82 -19.38 -9.03 -5.27
CA LYS A 82 -20.29 -10.19 -5.20
C LYS A 82 -20.87 -10.43 -3.80
N GLU A 83 -21.22 -9.36 -3.09
CA GLU A 83 -21.80 -9.42 -1.74
C GLU A 83 -20.99 -10.26 -0.74
N GLY A 84 -19.66 -10.23 -0.82
CA GLY A 84 -18.80 -11.03 0.05
C GLY A 84 -18.63 -12.49 -0.36
N LYS A 85 -19.09 -12.88 -1.57
CA LYS A 85 -18.97 -14.27 -2.06
C LYS A 85 -17.59 -14.60 -2.65
N THR A 86 -16.62 -13.66 -2.63
CA THR A 86 -15.26 -13.90 -3.12
C THR A 86 -14.50 -14.87 -2.22
N HIS A 87 -13.58 -15.65 -2.81
CA HIS A 87 -12.84 -16.67 -2.05
C HIS A 87 -11.97 -16.06 -0.94
N TRP A 88 -11.27 -14.96 -1.23
CA TRP A 88 -10.41 -14.31 -0.25
C TRP A 88 -11.22 -13.77 0.95
N TYR A 89 -12.40 -13.18 0.72
CA TYR A 89 -13.26 -12.68 1.78
C TYR A 89 -13.72 -13.81 2.71
N ARG A 90 -14.19 -14.93 2.13
CA ARG A 90 -14.59 -16.12 2.91
C ARG A 90 -13.40 -16.78 3.63
N ASN A 91 -12.20 -16.68 3.07
CA ASN A 91 -11.00 -17.16 3.76
C ASN A 91 -10.74 -16.32 5.01
N LEU A 92 -10.85 -14.98 4.91
CA LEU A 92 -10.69 -14.06 6.04
C LEU A 92 -11.76 -14.26 7.11
N GLN A 93 -12.98 -14.61 6.74
CA GLN A 93 -14.02 -14.96 7.73
C GLN A 93 -13.64 -16.19 8.57
N LYS A 94 -12.85 -17.12 8.03
CA LYS A 94 -12.35 -18.28 8.77
C LYS A 94 -11.04 -18.00 9.51
N ASN A 95 -10.13 -17.26 8.90
CA ASN A 95 -8.86 -16.83 9.47
C ASN A 95 -8.62 -15.38 9.04
N ALA A 96 -8.74 -14.46 9.98
CA ALA A 96 -8.64 -13.03 9.74
C ALA A 96 -7.21 -12.57 9.38
N GLN A 97 -6.19 -13.39 9.58
CA GLN A 97 -4.81 -13.05 9.23
C GLN A 97 -4.61 -12.97 7.72
N LEU A 98 -3.88 -11.96 7.29
CA LEU A 98 -3.56 -11.73 5.88
C LEU A 98 -2.18 -11.09 5.72
N ARG A 99 -1.61 -11.25 4.53
CA ARG A 99 -0.46 -10.48 4.08
C ARG A 99 -0.86 -9.62 2.90
N LEU A 100 -0.26 -8.44 2.84
CA LEU A 100 -0.45 -7.49 1.75
C LEU A 100 0.88 -7.17 1.10
N LYS A 101 0.84 -6.90 -0.19
CA LYS A 101 1.94 -6.28 -0.91
C LYS A 101 1.40 -5.16 -1.78
N ILE A 102 1.92 -3.95 -1.58
CA ILE A 102 1.59 -2.75 -2.35
C ILE A 102 2.89 -2.24 -2.93
N ALA A 103 3.06 -2.34 -4.24
CA ALA A 103 4.34 -2.07 -4.90
C ALA A 103 5.51 -2.83 -4.21
N HIS A 104 6.42 -2.11 -3.58
CA HIS A 104 7.56 -2.66 -2.83
C HIS A 104 7.26 -2.92 -1.34
N LEU A 105 6.14 -2.43 -0.82
CA LEU A 105 5.80 -2.50 0.60
C LEU A 105 5.08 -3.81 0.92
N ALA A 106 5.66 -4.64 1.79
CA ALA A 106 5.07 -5.87 2.29
C ALA A 106 4.60 -5.68 3.74
N LEU A 107 3.37 -6.07 4.04
CA LEU A 107 2.70 -5.83 5.31
C LEU A 107 1.96 -7.09 5.77
N THR A 108 1.81 -7.23 7.07
CA THR A 108 0.95 -8.24 7.70
C THR A 108 -0.16 -7.54 8.47
N GLY A 109 -1.33 -8.14 8.51
CA GLY A 109 -2.45 -7.54 9.24
C GLY A 109 -3.57 -8.53 9.54
N LYS A 110 -4.60 -8.01 10.19
CA LYS A 110 -5.84 -8.71 10.49
C LYS A 110 -7.02 -8.00 9.81
N ALA A 111 -7.95 -8.78 9.32
CA ALA A 111 -9.18 -8.29 8.74
C ALA A 111 -10.19 -7.92 9.82
N LYS A 112 -10.69 -6.69 9.80
CA LYS A 112 -11.82 -6.20 10.56
C LYS A 112 -12.97 -5.93 9.60
N PHE A 113 -14.06 -6.68 9.77
CA PHE A 113 -15.24 -6.57 8.91
C PHE A 113 -16.08 -5.36 9.33
N ILE A 114 -16.33 -4.44 8.39
CA ILE A 114 -17.13 -3.25 8.65
C ILE A 114 -18.61 -3.60 8.41
N GLU A 115 -19.40 -3.53 9.47
CA GLU A 115 -20.85 -3.77 9.47
C GLU A 115 -21.64 -2.46 9.62
N ASP A 116 -21.00 -1.42 10.17
CA ASP A 116 -21.62 -0.11 10.30
C ASP A 116 -21.96 0.49 8.94
N ARG A 117 -23.21 0.94 8.81
CA ARG A 117 -23.74 1.46 7.55
C ARG A 117 -23.12 2.79 7.16
N VAL A 118 -22.88 3.68 8.12
CA VAL A 118 -22.33 5.02 7.86
C VAL A 118 -20.90 4.87 7.36
N GLU A 119 -20.09 4.07 8.06
CA GLU A 119 -18.72 3.79 7.69
C GLU A 119 -18.64 3.07 6.33
N THR A 120 -19.51 2.10 6.09
CA THR A 120 -19.59 1.41 4.78
C THR A 120 -19.84 2.39 3.65
N VAL A 121 -20.78 3.34 3.80
CA VAL A 121 -21.09 4.35 2.78
C VAL A 121 -19.91 5.28 2.58
N ARG A 122 -19.24 5.72 3.66
CA ARG A 122 -18.04 6.54 3.59
C ARG A 122 -16.94 5.85 2.75
N VAL A 123 -16.63 4.61 3.08
CA VAL A 123 -15.60 3.85 2.37
C VAL A 123 -15.99 3.59 0.91
N HIS A 124 -17.26 3.32 0.61
CA HIS A 124 -17.75 3.20 -0.76
C HIS A 124 -17.52 4.49 -1.57
N THR A 125 -17.66 5.65 -0.94
CA THR A 125 -17.38 6.94 -1.58
C THR A 125 -15.89 7.06 -1.90
N LEU A 126 -14.99 6.66 -1.00
CA LEU A 126 -13.55 6.65 -1.25
C LEU A 126 -13.18 5.76 -2.44
N PHE A 127 -13.71 4.53 -2.50
CA PHE A 127 -13.51 3.66 -3.65
C PHE A 127 -14.04 4.28 -4.95
N SER A 128 -15.22 4.90 -4.90
CA SER A 128 -15.82 5.55 -6.05
C SER A 128 -15.00 6.73 -6.55
N SER A 129 -14.39 7.50 -5.66
CA SER A 129 -13.51 8.61 -6.00
C SER A 129 -12.20 8.13 -6.62
N LYS A 130 -11.50 7.20 -5.97
CA LYS A 130 -10.22 6.68 -6.45
C LYS A 130 -10.34 5.99 -7.81
N TYR A 131 -11.41 5.24 -8.05
CA TYR A 131 -11.59 4.43 -9.26
C TYR A 131 -12.61 4.99 -10.24
N THR A 132 -12.82 6.31 -10.24
CA THR A 132 -13.80 6.98 -11.12
C THR A 132 -13.55 6.68 -12.59
N PHE A 133 -12.31 6.77 -13.07
CA PHE A 133 -11.96 6.48 -14.46
C PHE A 133 -12.30 5.04 -14.87
N ALA A 134 -12.01 4.08 -14.01
CA ALA A 134 -12.30 2.68 -14.26
C ALA A 134 -13.81 2.37 -14.36
N ARG A 135 -14.63 3.14 -13.64
CA ARG A 135 -16.11 3.07 -13.77
C ARG A 135 -16.58 3.56 -15.14
N PHE A 136 -16.04 4.67 -15.63
CA PHE A 136 -16.40 5.22 -16.95
C PHE A 136 -15.97 4.32 -18.09
N ALA A 137 -14.83 3.66 -17.98
CA ALA A 137 -14.31 2.77 -19.00
C ALA A 137 -15.07 1.44 -19.12
N GLY A 138 -16.06 1.17 -18.29
CA GLY A 138 -16.82 -0.08 -18.27
C GLY A 138 -15.96 -1.33 -17.96
N LEU A 139 -14.68 -1.12 -17.66
CA LEU A 139 -13.69 -2.17 -17.37
C LEU A 139 -13.96 -2.90 -16.07
N LEU A 140 -14.78 -2.31 -15.21
CA LEU A 140 -15.03 -2.75 -13.86
C LEU A 140 -16.53 -2.94 -13.73
N GLY A 141 -16.96 -4.18 -13.63
CA GLY A 141 -18.36 -4.48 -13.37
C GLY A 141 -18.91 -3.65 -12.21
N SER A 142 -20.21 -3.50 -12.14
CA SER A 142 -21.00 -2.62 -11.28
C SER A 142 -20.77 -2.71 -9.76
N SER A 143 -19.73 -3.38 -9.28
CA SER A 143 -19.50 -3.67 -7.85
C SER A 143 -18.55 -2.70 -7.13
N ILE A 144 -18.00 -1.69 -7.82
CA ILE A 144 -17.21 -0.65 -7.14
C ILE A 144 -18.14 0.20 -6.28
N GLY A 145 -17.78 0.35 -5.01
CA GLY A 145 -18.58 1.11 -4.06
C GLY A 145 -19.89 0.41 -3.65
N GLN A 146 -19.98 -0.90 -3.77
CA GLN A 146 -21.16 -1.68 -3.39
C GLN A 146 -20.85 -3.01 -2.70
N GLY A 147 -19.57 -3.31 -2.46
CA GLY A 147 -19.14 -4.58 -1.89
C GLY A 147 -19.07 -4.57 -0.35
N LYS A 148 -18.78 -5.73 0.22
CA LYS A 148 -18.48 -5.83 1.65
C LYS A 148 -17.13 -5.22 1.93
N VAL A 149 -17.07 -4.30 2.89
CA VAL A 149 -15.88 -3.56 3.28
C VAL A 149 -15.13 -4.31 4.39
N VAL A 150 -13.81 -4.33 4.27
CA VAL A 150 -12.90 -4.84 5.29
C VAL A 150 -11.84 -3.79 5.53
N GLU A 151 -11.68 -3.36 6.77
CA GLU A 151 -10.53 -2.61 7.24
C GLU A 151 -9.39 -3.57 7.55
N VAL A 152 -8.16 -3.21 7.23
CA VAL A 152 -6.99 -4.01 7.58
C VAL A 152 -6.29 -3.34 8.75
N GLU A 153 -6.36 -3.98 9.91
CA GLU A 153 -5.56 -3.63 11.08
C GLU A 153 -4.13 -4.14 10.84
N LEU A 154 -3.22 -3.21 10.54
CA LEU A 154 -1.83 -3.56 10.26
C LEU A 154 -1.11 -3.93 11.56
N LEU A 155 -0.37 -5.03 11.53
CA LEU A 155 0.45 -5.46 12.67
C LEU A 155 1.80 -4.77 12.60
N THR A 156 2.24 -4.23 13.71
CA THR A 156 3.59 -3.70 13.89
C THR A 156 4.61 -4.84 13.89
N GLU A 157 5.89 -4.54 13.62
CA GLU A 157 6.95 -5.56 13.61
C GLU A 157 7.04 -6.33 14.93
N ALA A 158 6.73 -5.67 16.05
CA ALA A 158 6.69 -6.29 17.39
C ALA A 158 5.55 -7.33 17.58
N GLU A 159 4.52 -7.32 16.74
CA GLU A 159 3.37 -8.23 16.81
C GLU A 159 3.48 -9.40 15.80
N GLN A 160 4.60 -9.48 15.07
CA GLN A 160 4.83 -10.50 14.03
C GLN A 160 5.69 -11.66 14.52
N GLU A 161 6.25 -11.59 15.73
CA GLU A 161 6.93 -12.68 16.43
C GLU A 161 5.91 -13.51 17.24
#